data_3118dac3bda5e5cea760adb69e047eb2
#
_entry.id   3118dac3bda5e5cea760adb69e047eb2
#
_cell.length_a   1.000
_cell.length_b   1.000
_cell.length_c   1.000
_cell.angle_alpha   90.00
_cell.angle_beta   90.00
_cell.angle_gamma   90.00
#
_symmetry.space_group_name_H-M   'P 1'
#
loop_
_entity.id
_entity.type
_entity.pdbx_description
1 polymer ?
#
loop_
_entity_poly.entity_id
_entity_poly.type
_entity_poly.pdbx_seq_one_letter_code
_entity_poly.pdbx_strand_id
1 'polypeptide(L)'
;CGEGGVLKAFINKGCVGVGVELDAPRIVDAQKFLPEDIAAGRLSFVVKDIYEVDVEKDFNGLFDIIILKDVIEHIHDQAKLIGWMKNFLKPEGIVFFGFPPWYMPFGGHQQICKSKISKLPYIHLLPKFMYKGILKNRKENVDEMMEIRETGISIERFERICKKEGYNIPHHRHYLFNPIYEWKFGWKPRRQGVLIKVIPFMRNFFTTCVYYIIQPNKQ
;
A
#
# COMPACT_ATOMS: atom_id res chain seq x y z
N CYS A 1 -1.57 -5.83 -7.81
CA CYS A 1 -1.06 -7.05 -7.13
C CYS A 1 0.40 -7.33 -7.44
N GLY A 2 0.97 -6.59 -8.41
CA GLY A 2 2.33 -6.80 -8.90
C GLY A 2 2.51 -8.23 -9.41
N GLU A 3 3.71 -8.75 -9.19
CA GLU A 3 4.09 -10.11 -9.61
C GLU A 3 3.60 -11.21 -8.65
N GLY A 4 2.62 -10.93 -7.78
CA GLY A 4 1.96 -11.93 -6.92
C GLY A 4 2.73 -12.34 -5.66
N GLY A 5 3.86 -11.69 -5.33
CA GLY A 5 4.69 -12.10 -4.19
C GLY A 5 3.99 -12.09 -2.83
N VAL A 6 3.09 -11.13 -2.59
CA VAL A 6 2.28 -11.08 -1.37
C VAL A 6 1.25 -12.21 -1.36
N LEU A 7 0.59 -12.47 -2.50
CA LEU A 7 -0.38 -13.57 -2.64
C LEU A 7 0.28 -14.93 -2.38
N LYS A 8 1.50 -15.15 -2.88
CA LYS A 8 2.24 -16.39 -2.65
C LYS A 8 2.40 -16.72 -1.17
N ALA A 9 2.64 -15.71 -0.34
CA ALA A 9 2.76 -15.91 1.10
C ALA A 9 1.47 -16.43 1.74
N PHE A 10 0.30 -16.01 1.25
CA PHE A 10 -1.01 -16.49 1.71
C PHE A 10 -1.36 -17.86 1.13
N ILE A 11 -1.04 -18.11 -0.14
CA ILE A 11 -1.24 -19.40 -0.79
C ILE A 11 -0.43 -20.50 -0.07
N ASN A 12 0.79 -20.19 0.35
CA ASN A 12 1.62 -21.10 1.15
C ASN A 12 1.02 -21.41 2.54
N LYS A 13 0.01 -20.65 2.98
CA LYS A 13 -0.78 -20.88 4.20
C LYS A 13 -2.11 -21.57 3.92
N GLY A 14 -2.34 -22.06 2.71
CA GLY A 14 -3.56 -22.76 2.33
C GLY A 14 -4.70 -21.88 1.82
N CYS A 15 -4.44 -20.58 1.57
CA CYS A 15 -5.43 -19.68 0.97
C CYS A 15 -5.53 -19.91 -0.54
N VAL A 16 -6.69 -19.57 -1.10
CA VAL A 16 -6.89 -19.35 -2.54
C VAL A 16 -6.92 -17.84 -2.78
N GLY A 17 -6.28 -17.36 -3.83
CA GLY A 17 -6.12 -15.95 -4.06
C GLY A 17 -6.40 -15.51 -5.49
N VAL A 18 -6.91 -14.28 -5.64
CA VAL A 18 -7.06 -13.60 -6.92
C VAL A 18 -6.24 -12.30 -6.87
N GLY A 19 -5.38 -12.09 -7.86
CA GLY A 19 -4.63 -10.86 -8.02
C GLY A 19 -5.30 -9.95 -9.04
N VAL A 20 -5.69 -8.74 -8.63
CA VAL A 20 -6.15 -7.69 -9.57
C VAL A 20 -4.98 -6.76 -9.87
N GLU A 21 -4.70 -6.52 -11.14
CA GLU A 21 -3.59 -5.69 -11.59
C GLU A 21 -3.98 -4.93 -12.86
N LEU A 22 -3.59 -3.68 -12.93
CA LEU A 22 -3.83 -2.84 -14.11
C LEU A 22 -2.75 -3.06 -15.18
N ASP A 23 -1.53 -3.32 -14.76
CA ASP A 23 -0.35 -3.48 -15.63
C ASP A 23 -0.22 -4.94 -16.09
N ALA A 24 -0.68 -5.23 -17.31
CA ALA A 24 -0.65 -6.58 -17.90
C ALA A 24 0.77 -7.21 -17.95
N PRO A 25 1.86 -6.52 -18.29
CA PRO A 25 3.21 -7.04 -18.20
C PRO A 25 3.57 -7.67 -16.85
N ARG A 26 3.15 -7.07 -15.73
CA ARG A 26 3.37 -7.64 -14.38
C ARG A 26 2.69 -8.98 -14.18
N ILE A 27 1.53 -9.18 -14.79
CA ILE A 27 0.83 -10.47 -14.71
C ILE A 27 1.57 -11.53 -15.53
N VAL A 28 2.14 -11.18 -16.67
CA VAL A 28 2.98 -12.10 -17.44
C VAL A 28 4.17 -12.59 -16.60
N ASP A 29 4.80 -11.71 -15.83
CA ASP A 29 5.89 -12.10 -14.94
C ASP A 29 5.39 -12.90 -13.73
N ALA A 30 4.25 -12.52 -13.14
CA ALA A 30 3.59 -13.32 -12.08
C ALA A 30 3.31 -14.77 -12.52
N GLN A 31 2.83 -14.96 -13.75
CA GLN A 31 2.57 -16.28 -14.33
C GLN A 31 3.84 -17.12 -14.49
N LYS A 32 4.97 -16.49 -14.82
CA LYS A 32 6.28 -17.18 -14.89
C LYS A 32 6.79 -17.59 -13.51
N PHE A 33 6.54 -16.76 -12.48
CA PHE A 33 7.02 -17.01 -11.13
C PHE A 33 6.15 -18.01 -10.34
N LEU A 34 4.87 -18.13 -10.68
CA LEU A 34 3.88 -18.87 -9.88
C LEU A 34 3.07 -19.89 -10.71
N PRO A 35 3.70 -20.63 -11.67
CA PRO A 35 2.98 -21.52 -12.58
C PRO A 35 2.29 -22.69 -11.86
N GLU A 36 2.91 -23.23 -10.80
CA GLU A 36 2.37 -24.35 -10.05
C GLU A 36 1.10 -24.00 -9.28
N ASP A 37 1.03 -22.77 -8.72
CA ASP A 37 -0.13 -22.32 -7.96
C ASP A 37 -1.31 -22.01 -8.90
N ILE A 38 -1.02 -21.51 -10.09
CA ILE A 38 -2.02 -21.28 -11.13
C ILE A 38 -2.56 -22.61 -11.66
N ALA A 39 -1.68 -23.53 -12.03
CA ALA A 39 -2.08 -24.87 -12.51
C ALA A 39 -2.89 -25.66 -11.49
N ALA A 40 -2.60 -25.48 -10.20
CA ALA A 40 -3.33 -26.08 -9.10
C ALA A 40 -4.66 -25.35 -8.77
N GLY A 41 -5.02 -24.30 -9.48
CA GLY A 41 -6.24 -23.52 -9.24
C GLY A 41 -6.25 -22.71 -7.94
N ARG A 42 -5.09 -22.56 -7.27
CA ARG A 42 -4.97 -21.79 -6.03
C ARG A 42 -4.78 -20.29 -6.26
N LEU A 43 -4.36 -19.91 -7.46
CA LEU A 43 -4.06 -18.52 -7.84
C LEU A 43 -4.65 -18.21 -9.21
N SER A 44 -5.31 -17.07 -9.32
CA SER A 44 -5.73 -16.50 -10.61
C SER A 44 -5.46 -15.00 -10.66
N PHE A 45 -5.52 -14.42 -11.85
CA PHE A 45 -5.29 -13.00 -12.06
C PHE A 45 -6.38 -12.38 -12.93
N VAL A 46 -6.74 -11.14 -12.60
CA VAL A 46 -7.66 -10.29 -13.38
C VAL A 46 -6.90 -9.01 -13.78
N VAL A 47 -6.77 -8.78 -15.09
CA VAL A 47 -6.12 -7.58 -15.63
C VAL A 47 -7.20 -6.53 -15.92
N LYS A 48 -7.52 -5.72 -14.93
CA LYS A 48 -8.54 -4.66 -15.01
C LYS A 48 -8.27 -3.56 -13.99
N ASP A 49 -8.87 -2.38 -14.23
CA ASP A 49 -9.06 -1.41 -13.15
C ASP A 49 -10.00 -2.01 -12.09
N ILE A 50 -9.68 -1.82 -10.81
CA ILE A 50 -10.50 -2.34 -9.70
C ILE A 50 -11.94 -1.80 -9.73
N TYR A 51 -12.17 -0.64 -10.34
CA TYR A 51 -13.48 -0.04 -10.47
C TYR A 51 -14.32 -0.64 -11.63
N GLU A 52 -13.68 -1.42 -12.51
CA GLU A 52 -14.32 -2.13 -13.63
C GLU A 52 -14.52 -3.63 -13.34
N VAL A 53 -14.05 -4.08 -12.17
CA VAL A 53 -14.18 -5.48 -11.76
C VAL A 53 -15.60 -5.77 -11.32
N ASP A 54 -16.16 -6.84 -11.87
CA ASP A 54 -17.48 -7.39 -11.56
C ASP A 54 -17.31 -8.67 -10.71
N VAL A 55 -17.91 -8.70 -9.51
CA VAL A 55 -17.76 -9.83 -8.59
C VAL A 55 -18.28 -11.15 -9.18
N GLU A 56 -19.39 -11.11 -9.91
CA GLU A 56 -20.02 -12.32 -10.46
C GLU A 56 -19.30 -12.85 -11.71
N LYS A 57 -18.70 -11.95 -12.50
CA LYS A 57 -18.04 -12.33 -13.76
C LYS A 57 -16.55 -12.59 -13.61
N ASP A 58 -15.87 -11.80 -12.77
CA ASP A 58 -14.42 -11.82 -12.67
C ASP A 58 -13.94 -12.64 -11.46
N PHE A 59 -14.83 -12.91 -10.49
CA PHE A 59 -14.51 -13.66 -9.26
C PHE A 59 -15.54 -14.79 -9.02
N ASN A 60 -15.14 -15.77 -8.24
CA ASN A 60 -16.03 -16.84 -7.77
C ASN A 60 -16.71 -16.49 -6.43
N GLY A 61 -17.06 -15.22 -6.23
CA GLY A 61 -17.70 -14.71 -5.02
C GLY A 61 -16.88 -13.70 -4.22
N LEU A 62 -17.33 -13.42 -3.02
CA LEU A 62 -16.74 -12.44 -2.12
C LEU A 62 -15.54 -13.00 -1.33
N PHE A 63 -14.71 -12.09 -0.83
CA PHE A 63 -13.45 -12.41 -0.16
C PHE A 63 -13.54 -12.31 1.37
N ASP A 64 -12.80 -13.19 2.03
CA ASP A 64 -12.58 -13.11 3.48
C ASP A 64 -11.56 -12.01 3.80
N ILE A 65 -10.55 -11.82 2.91
CA ILE A 65 -9.46 -10.88 3.10
C ILE A 65 -9.14 -10.18 1.77
N ILE A 66 -9.10 -8.85 1.79
CA ILE A 66 -8.55 -8.04 0.72
C ILE A 66 -7.21 -7.46 1.20
N ILE A 67 -6.19 -7.46 0.33
CA ILE A 67 -4.85 -7.01 0.67
C ILE A 67 -4.44 -5.85 -0.24
N LEU A 68 -4.16 -4.70 0.36
CA LEU A 68 -3.67 -3.50 -0.30
C LEU A 68 -2.33 -3.10 0.35
N LYS A 69 -1.24 -3.66 -0.17
CA LYS A 69 0.11 -3.38 0.32
C LYS A 69 0.88 -2.55 -0.71
N ASP A 70 1.38 -1.39 -0.27
CA ASP A 70 2.09 -0.41 -1.10
C ASP A 70 1.22 0.01 -2.32
N VAL A 71 -0.07 0.35 -2.06
CA VAL A 71 -1.08 0.72 -3.07
C VAL A 71 -1.72 2.07 -2.75
N ILE A 72 -2.23 2.26 -1.52
CA ILE A 72 -3.07 3.41 -1.17
C ILE A 72 -2.36 4.76 -1.34
N GLU A 73 -1.05 4.80 -1.19
CA GLU A 73 -0.20 5.97 -1.38
C GLU A 73 -0.03 6.39 -2.84
N HIS A 74 -0.53 5.60 -3.78
CA HIS A 74 -0.54 5.91 -5.22
C HIS A 74 -1.94 6.24 -5.74
N ILE A 75 -2.94 6.31 -4.88
CA ILE A 75 -4.34 6.52 -5.26
C ILE A 75 -4.78 7.95 -4.95
N HIS A 76 -5.28 8.69 -5.94
CA HIS A 76 -5.79 10.04 -5.77
C HIS A 76 -7.04 10.07 -4.89
N ASP A 77 -8.06 9.31 -5.23
CA ASP A 77 -9.30 9.21 -4.44
C ASP A 77 -9.25 8.01 -3.49
N GLN A 78 -8.49 8.18 -2.42
CA GLN A 78 -8.30 7.17 -1.39
C GLN A 78 -9.61 6.80 -0.68
N ALA A 79 -10.52 7.77 -0.53
CA ALA A 79 -11.82 7.52 0.11
C ALA A 79 -12.70 6.63 -0.78
N LYS A 80 -12.76 6.93 -2.08
CA LYS A 80 -13.47 6.09 -3.05
C LYS A 80 -12.95 4.66 -3.03
N LEU A 81 -11.61 4.46 -3.06
CA LEU A 81 -11.04 3.11 -3.04
C LEU A 81 -11.42 2.37 -1.76
N ILE A 82 -11.25 2.99 -0.58
CA ILE A 82 -11.57 2.34 0.71
C ILE A 82 -13.06 1.99 0.77
N GLY A 83 -13.95 2.90 0.36
CA GLY A 83 -15.39 2.64 0.29
C GLY A 83 -15.73 1.51 -0.68
N TRP A 84 -15.06 1.50 -1.85
CA TRP A 84 -15.28 0.52 -2.91
C TRP A 84 -14.96 -0.93 -2.50
N MET A 85 -13.98 -1.12 -1.62
CA MET A 85 -13.57 -2.46 -1.14
C MET A 85 -14.71 -3.23 -0.47
N LYS A 86 -15.73 -2.56 0.05
CA LYS A 86 -16.90 -3.24 0.65
C LYS A 86 -17.64 -4.15 -0.34
N ASN A 87 -17.64 -3.77 -1.62
CA ASN A 87 -18.33 -4.54 -2.66
C ASN A 87 -17.76 -5.94 -2.87
N PHE A 88 -16.55 -6.17 -2.40
CA PHE A 88 -15.80 -7.42 -2.59
C PHE A 88 -15.67 -8.25 -1.31
N LEU A 89 -16.16 -7.75 -0.17
CA LEU A 89 -16.01 -8.40 1.14
C LEU A 89 -17.23 -9.25 1.50
N LYS A 90 -16.96 -10.41 2.07
CA LYS A 90 -17.96 -11.15 2.86
C LYS A 90 -18.38 -10.32 4.09
N PRO A 91 -19.52 -10.63 4.74
CA PRO A 91 -20.03 -9.87 5.91
C PRO A 91 -19.01 -9.68 7.04
N GLU A 92 -18.19 -10.71 7.33
CA GLU A 92 -17.12 -10.66 8.35
C GLU A 92 -15.71 -10.45 7.74
N GLY A 93 -15.66 -10.09 6.45
CA GLY A 93 -14.41 -9.88 5.72
C GLY A 93 -13.64 -8.67 6.22
N ILE A 94 -12.34 -8.68 5.99
CA ILE A 94 -11.42 -7.63 6.42
C ILE A 94 -10.58 -7.11 5.25
N VAL A 95 -10.13 -5.86 5.36
CA VAL A 95 -9.11 -5.32 4.45
C VAL A 95 -7.81 -5.09 5.22
N PHE A 96 -6.73 -5.64 4.70
CA PHE A 96 -5.39 -5.36 5.18
C PHE A 96 -4.75 -4.26 4.33
N PHE A 97 -4.28 -3.21 5.00
CA PHE A 97 -3.47 -2.16 4.41
C PHE A 97 -2.05 -2.20 4.95
N GLY A 98 -1.07 -2.04 4.05
CA GLY A 98 0.32 -1.80 4.40
C GLY A 98 0.86 -0.67 3.53
N PHE A 99 1.32 0.44 4.13
CA PHE A 99 1.85 1.57 3.37
C PHE A 99 2.87 2.40 4.18
N PRO A 100 3.80 3.11 3.50
CA PRO A 100 4.65 4.10 4.13
C PRO A 100 3.89 5.42 4.32
N PRO A 101 3.82 6.01 5.53
CA PRO A 101 3.22 7.32 5.72
C PRO A 101 4.01 8.40 4.96
N TRP A 102 3.30 9.36 4.34
CA TRP A 102 3.91 10.43 3.55
C TRP A 102 5.03 11.20 4.27
N TYR A 103 4.88 11.46 5.57
CA TYR A 103 5.85 12.26 6.35
C TYR A 103 7.05 11.49 6.87
N MET A 104 7.19 10.20 6.56
CA MET A 104 8.40 9.45 6.92
C MET A 104 9.62 9.93 6.12
N PRO A 105 10.86 9.59 6.52
CA PRO A 105 12.08 10.09 5.86
C PRO A 105 12.12 9.95 4.35
N PHE A 106 11.52 8.89 3.82
CA PHE A 106 11.50 8.53 2.40
C PHE A 106 10.05 8.36 1.87
N GLY A 107 9.08 9.03 2.48
CA GLY A 107 7.67 8.93 2.11
C GLY A 107 7.35 9.43 0.70
N GLY A 108 8.18 10.27 0.14
CA GLY A 108 8.09 10.72 -1.26
C GLY A 108 8.75 9.78 -2.27
N HIS A 109 9.08 8.55 -1.90
CA HIS A 109 9.76 7.54 -2.73
C HIS A 109 11.07 8.06 -3.39
N GLN A 110 11.67 9.11 -2.83
CA GLN A 110 12.85 9.77 -3.41
C GLN A 110 14.09 8.88 -3.51
N GLN A 111 14.09 7.70 -2.93
CA GLN A 111 15.15 6.70 -3.11
C GLN A 111 15.26 6.22 -4.57
N ILE A 112 14.20 6.37 -5.41
CA ILE A 112 14.25 6.06 -6.84
C ILE A 112 14.96 7.13 -7.67
N CYS A 113 15.12 8.35 -7.15
CA CYS A 113 15.85 9.42 -7.79
C CYS A 113 17.32 9.02 -8.07
N LYS A 114 17.99 9.72 -8.99
CA LYS A 114 19.38 9.45 -9.38
C LYS A 114 20.36 10.22 -8.51
N SER A 115 20.09 11.49 -8.26
CA SER A 115 20.97 12.41 -7.53
C SER A 115 20.97 12.14 -6.02
N LYS A 116 22.15 12.20 -5.39
CA LYS A 116 22.28 12.11 -3.92
C LYS A 116 21.47 13.18 -3.18
N ILE A 117 21.37 14.39 -3.74
CA ILE A 117 20.59 15.48 -3.13
C ILE A 117 19.10 15.16 -3.21
N SER A 118 18.60 14.66 -4.34
CA SER A 118 17.20 14.28 -4.49
C SER A 118 16.81 13.11 -3.58
N LYS A 119 17.78 12.30 -3.15
CA LYS A 119 17.59 11.16 -2.23
C LYS A 119 17.64 11.52 -0.75
N LEU A 120 17.89 12.78 -0.38
CA LEU A 120 17.97 13.15 1.04
C LEU A 120 16.64 12.87 1.77
N PRO A 121 16.72 12.38 3.03
CA PRO A 121 15.53 12.20 3.84
C PRO A 121 14.75 13.51 3.97
N TYR A 122 13.42 13.42 3.96
CA TYR A 122 12.50 14.54 4.14
C TYR A 122 12.53 15.63 3.05
N ILE A 123 13.36 15.54 2.01
CA ILE A 123 13.44 16.56 0.96
C ILE A 123 12.10 16.76 0.23
N HIS A 124 11.29 15.70 0.12
CA HIS A 124 9.95 15.74 -0.46
C HIS A 124 8.97 16.61 0.33
N LEU A 125 9.26 16.93 1.59
CA LEU A 125 8.44 17.79 2.44
C LEU A 125 8.67 19.29 2.19
N LEU A 126 9.71 19.65 1.47
CA LEU A 126 9.95 21.04 1.07
C LEU A 126 8.72 21.64 0.34
N PRO A 127 8.53 22.96 0.37
CA PRO A 127 7.52 23.62 -0.44
C PRO A 127 7.57 23.15 -1.90
N LYS A 128 6.38 22.98 -2.53
CA LYS A 128 6.26 22.36 -3.88
C LYS A 128 7.22 22.99 -4.90
N PHE A 129 7.36 24.31 -4.90
CA PHE A 129 8.22 25.02 -5.84
C PHE A 129 9.71 24.74 -5.62
N MET A 130 10.17 24.62 -4.36
CA MET A 130 11.56 24.29 -4.03
C MET A 130 11.89 22.85 -4.41
N TYR A 131 11.03 21.92 -4.02
CA TYR A 131 11.22 20.50 -4.35
C TYR A 131 11.23 20.30 -5.87
N LYS A 132 10.27 20.88 -6.60
CA LYS A 132 10.23 20.85 -8.07
C LYS A 132 11.48 21.46 -8.71
N GLY A 133 12.00 22.57 -8.16
CA GLY A 133 13.25 23.20 -8.61
C GLY A 133 14.45 22.27 -8.46
N ILE A 134 14.58 21.60 -7.32
CA ILE A 134 15.66 20.63 -7.08
C ILE A 134 15.58 19.46 -8.07
N LEU A 135 14.40 18.87 -8.25
CA LEU A 135 14.20 17.77 -9.17
C LEU A 135 14.58 18.14 -10.61
N LYS A 136 14.12 19.31 -11.10
CA LYS A 136 14.47 19.82 -12.44
C LYS A 136 15.98 20.01 -12.62
N ASN A 137 16.63 20.69 -11.66
CA ASN A 137 18.06 20.96 -11.70
C ASN A 137 18.90 19.68 -11.65
N ARG A 138 18.36 18.59 -11.12
CA ARG A 138 19.02 17.27 -11.03
C ARG A 138 18.59 16.30 -12.13
N LYS A 139 17.77 16.75 -13.09
CA LYS A 139 17.27 15.94 -14.22
C LYS A 139 16.54 14.66 -13.75
N GLU A 140 15.77 14.77 -12.65
CA GLU A 140 14.92 13.71 -12.15
C GLU A 140 13.60 13.65 -12.92
N ASN A 141 12.85 12.57 -12.76
CA ASN A 141 11.49 12.48 -13.26
C ASN A 141 10.53 13.32 -12.39
N VAL A 142 10.33 14.57 -12.82
CA VAL A 142 9.55 15.55 -12.04
C VAL A 142 8.09 15.15 -11.94
N ASP A 143 7.52 14.63 -13.02
CA ASP A 143 6.10 14.31 -13.08
C ASP A 143 5.76 13.15 -12.14
N GLU A 144 6.55 12.09 -12.17
CA GLU A 144 6.43 10.96 -11.24
C GLU A 144 6.55 11.38 -9.77
N MET A 145 7.55 12.23 -9.46
CA MET A 145 7.74 12.71 -8.07
C MET A 145 6.61 13.63 -7.61
N MET A 146 6.02 14.41 -8.52
CA MET A 146 4.87 15.24 -8.19
C MET A 146 3.60 14.43 -8.02
N GLU A 147 3.40 13.39 -8.83
CA GLU A 147 2.31 12.43 -8.70
C GLU A 147 2.32 11.76 -7.30
N ILE A 148 3.46 11.21 -6.91
CA ILE A 148 3.67 10.62 -5.57
C ILE A 148 3.38 11.64 -4.45
N ARG A 149 3.74 12.91 -4.67
CA ARG A 149 3.45 13.97 -3.70
C ARG A 149 1.95 14.25 -3.56
N GLU A 150 1.20 14.18 -4.64
CA GLU A 150 -0.24 14.47 -4.66
C GLU A 150 -1.07 13.34 -4.04
N THR A 151 -0.60 12.11 -4.15
CA THR A 151 -1.25 10.92 -3.62
C THR A 151 -0.81 10.54 -2.20
N GLY A 152 0.27 11.15 -1.68
CA GLY A 152 0.80 10.84 -0.36
C GLY A 152 -0.24 10.86 0.77
N ILE A 153 -0.21 9.88 1.65
CA ILE A 153 -1.19 9.71 2.73
C ILE A 153 -0.53 9.72 4.11
N SER A 154 -1.11 10.46 5.07
CA SER A 154 -0.72 10.40 6.47
C SER A 154 -1.53 9.36 7.25
N ILE A 155 -1.02 8.96 8.39
CA ILE A 155 -1.70 8.04 9.32
C ILE A 155 -3.09 8.60 9.70
N GLU A 156 -3.15 9.87 10.08
CA GLU A 156 -4.39 10.52 10.50
C GLU A 156 -5.40 10.68 9.36
N ARG A 157 -4.91 10.93 8.14
CA ARG A 157 -5.79 10.98 6.96
C ARG A 157 -6.40 9.62 6.67
N PHE A 158 -5.59 8.57 6.71
CA PHE A 158 -6.05 7.19 6.52
C PHE A 158 -7.12 6.80 7.56
N GLU A 159 -6.82 6.99 8.86
CA GLU A 159 -7.74 6.67 9.96
C GLU A 159 -9.07 7.44 9.85
N ARG A 160 -8.99 8.73 9.45
CA ARG A 160 -10.19 9.56 9.22
C ARG A 160 -11.03 9.06 8.06
N ILE A 161 -10.39 8.67 6.96
CA ILE A 161 -11.11 8.10 5.80
C ILE A 161 -11.78 6.79 6.20
N CYS A 162 -11.07 5.86 6.86
CA CYS A 162 -11.67 4.61 7.32
C CYS A 162 -12.93 4.84 8.16
N LYS A 163 -12.85 5.77 9.12
CA LYS A 163 -14.01 6.13 9.94
C LYS A 163 -15.16 6.70 9.12
N LYS A 164 -14.86 7.62 8.19
CA LYS A 164 -15.87 8.25 7.32
C LYS A 164 -16.54 7.23 6.41
N GLU A 165 -15.78 6.30 5.88
CA GLU A 165 -16.28 5.23 5.03
C GLU A 165 -16.92 4.07 5.82
N GLY A 166 -17.16 4.22 7.13
CA GLY A 166 -17.87 3.24 7.94
C GLY A 166 -17.08 1.97 8.21
N TYR A 167 -15.78 2.10 8.44
CA TYR A 167 -14.92 1.02 8.92
C TYR A 167 -14.48 1.25 10.36
N ASN A 168 -14.40 0.19 11.14
CA ASN A 168 -13.61 0.14 12.36
C ASN A 168 -12.18 -0.33 12.08
N ILE A 169 -11.27 -0.09 13.02
CA ILE A 169 -9.86 -0.49 12.94
C ILE A 169 -9.56 -1.41 14.12
N PRO A 170 -9.87 -2.73 14.01
CA PRO A 170 -9.65 -3.68 15.09
C PRO A 170 -8.17 -3.90 15.39
N HIS A 171 -7.30 -3.70 14.40
CA HIS A 171 -5.87 -3.90 14.61
C HIS A 171 -5.03 -2.95 13.76
N HIS A 172 -3.95 -2.43 14.38
CA HIS A 172 -2.94 -1.65 13.67
C HIS A 172 -1.54 -1.83 14.27
N ARG A 173 -0.53 -1.65 13.44
CA ARG A 173 0.88 -1.65 13.85
C ARG A 173 1.65 -0.58 13.12
N HIS A 174 2.41 0.20 13.87
CA HIS A 174 3.35 1.19 13.33
C HIS A 174 4.77 0.68 13.55
N TYR A 175 5.57 0.68 12.50
CA TYR A 175 6.94 0.22 12.53
C TYR A 175 7.92 1.39 12.42
N LEU A 176 8.84 1.49 13.37
CA LEU A 176 10.02 2.33 13.27
C LEU A 176 10.96 1.77 12.21
N PHE A 177 11.18 0.45 12.20
CA PHE A 177 11.89 -0.28 11.17
C PHE A 177 10.94 -1.26 10.49
N ASN A 178 10.65 -0.98 9.21
CA ASN A 178 9.79 -1.79 8.38
C ASN A 178 10.27 -3.26 8.35
N PRO A 179 9.39 -4.27 8.47
CA PRO A 179 9.78 -5.68 8.38
C PRO A 179 10.59 -6.04 7.13
N ILE A 180 10.35 -5.38 5.99
CA ILE A 180 11.13 -5.61 4.76
C ILE A 180 12.62 -5.23 4.92
N TYR A 181 12.98 -4.41 5.91
CA TYR A 181 14.36 -4.01 6.14
C TYR A 181 15.23 -5.14 6.69
N GLU A 182 14.64 -6.14 7.32
CA GLU A 182 15.37 -7.34 7.72
C GLU A 182 15.94 -8.07 6.51
N TRP A 183 15.11 -8.22 5.48
CA TRP A 183 15.55 -8.83 4.22
C TRP A 183 16.50 -7.93 3.42
N LYS A 184 16.23 -6.61 3.37
CA LYS A 184 17.02 -5.67 2.56
C LYS A 184 18.36 -5.28 3.18
N PHE A 185 18.41 -5.14 4.52
CA PHE A 185 19.51 -4.51 5.25
C PHE A 185 19.97 -5.30 6.46
N GLY A 186 19.36 -6.43 6.78
CA GLY A 186 19.62 -7.21 8.00
C GLY A 186 19.08 -6.54 9.29
N TRP A 187 18.26 -5.51 9.19
CA TRP A 187 17.74 -4.78 10.36
C TRP A 187 16.45 -5.42 10.87
N LYS A 188 16.49 -5.92 12.12
CA LYS A 188 15.30 -6.54 12.73
C LYS A 188 14.14 -5.55 12.81
N PRO A 189 12.91 -5.99 12.51
CA PRO A 189 11.71 -5.17 12.61
C PRO A 189 11.58 -4.58 14.02
N ARG A 190 11.30 -3.28 14.11
CA ARG A 190 11.02 -2.61 15.40
C ARG A 190 9.70 -1.86 15.32
N ARG A 191 8.82 -2.13 16.28
CA ARG A 191 7.60 -1.34 16.47
C ARG A 191 7.98 0.05 16.98
N GLN A 192 7.16 1.02 16.63
CA GLN A 192 7.29 2.37 17.16
C GLN A 192 7.04 2.40 18.67
N GLY A 193 7.83 3.20 19.40
CA GLY A 193 7.70 3.37 20.84
C GLY A 193 6.38 4.04 21.23
N VAL A 194 5.87 3.73 22.43
CA VAL A 194 4.57 4.25 22.93
C VAL A 194 4.59 5.78 23.01
N LEU A 195 5.67 6.39 23.48
CA LEU A 195 5.77 7.86 23.61
C LEU A 195 5.56 8.60 22.28
N ILE A 196 6.09 8.06 21.18
CA ILE A 196 5.94 8.68 19.86
C ILE A 196 4.51 8.49 19.33
N LYS A 197 3.88 7.34 19.63
CA LYS A 197 2.52 7.03 19.19
C LYS A 197 1.46 7.97 19.75
N VAL A 198 1.63 8.44 20.99
CA VAL A 198 0.65 9.28 21.66
C VAL A 198 0.73 10.75 21.26
N ILE A 199 1.79 11.17 20.59
CA ILE A 199 1.90 12.54 20.06
C ILE A 199 1.24 12.57 18.69
N PRO A 200 0.04 13.20 18.56
CA PRO A 200 -0.67 13.28 17.29
C PRO A 200 0.23 13.82 16.17
N PHE A 201 0.08 13.28 14.97
CA PHE A 201 0.82 13.65 13.78
C PHE A 201 2.33 13.34 13.82
N MET A 202 3.00 13.49 14.96
CA MET A 202 4.44 13.26 15.09
C MET A 202 4.85 11.81 14.77
N ARG A 203 3.94 10.86 15.04
CA ARG A 203 4.12 9.44 14.71
C ARG A 203 4.43 9.20 13.23
N ASN A 204 3.96 10.04 12.31
CA ASN A 204 4.24 9.90 10.88
C ASN A 204 5.73 10.01 10.55
N PHE A 205 6.46 10.92 11.21
CA PHE A 205 7.87 11.19 10.92
C PHE A 205 8.79 10.02 11.31
N PHE A 206 8.37 9.22 12.28
CA PHE A 206 9.15 8.11 12.81
C PHE A 206 8.56 6.74 12.48
N THR A 207 7.64 6.67 11.54
CA THR A 207 7.00 5.43 11.11
C THR A 207 7.38 5.13 9.66
N THR A 208 8.16 4.09 9.43
CA THR A 208 8.57 3.71 8.07
C THR A 208 7.55 2.84 7.33
N CYS A 209 6.63 2.24 8.08
CA CYS A 209 5.52 1.48 7.53
C CYS A 209 4.41 1.33 8.58
N VAL A 210 3.18 1.36 8.13
CA VAL A 210 2.01 1.02 8.94
C VAL A 210 1.32 -0.21 8.38
N TYR A 211 0.80 -1.05 9.27
CA TYR A 211 -0.12 -2.13 8.93
C TYR A 211 -1.43 -1.90 9.64
N TYR A 212 -2.53 -1.97 8.91
CA TYR A 212 -3.88 -1.83 9.40
C TYR A 212 -4.72 -3.01 8.96
N ILE A 213 -5.54 -3.51 9.87
CA ILE A 213 -6.70 -4.33 9.54
C ILE A 213 -7.92 -3.44 9.77
N ILE A 214 -8.73 -3.27 8.75
CA ILE A 214 -10.01 -2.57 8.85
C ILE A 214 -11.14 -3.53 8.51
N GLN A 215 -12.29 -3.32 9.14
CA GLN A 215 -13.49 -4.14 8.96
C GLN A 215 -14.70 -3.22 8.82
N PRO A 216 -15.63 -3.48 7.89
CA PRO A 216 -16.87 -2.73 7.81
C PRO A 216 -17.63 -2.77 9.15
N ASN A 217 -18.21 -1.64 9.55
CA ASN A 217 -19.09 -1.61 10.72
C ASN A 217 -20.28 -2.55 10.46
N LYS A 218 -20.67 -3.32 11.48
CA LYS A 218 -21.91 -4.11 11.41
C LYS A 218 -23.08 -3.15 11.22
N GLN A 219 -23.89 -3.42 10.21
CA GLN A 219 -25.16 -2.71 10.00
C GLN A 219 -26.19 -3.13 11.04
#